data_c19da9400f469ed970ae2fa69bb40af6
#
_entry.id   c19da9400f469ed970ae2fa69bb40af6
#
_cell.length_a   1.000
_cell.length_b   1.000
_cell.length_c   1.000
_cell.angle_alpha   90.00
_cell.angle_beta   90.00
_cell.angle_gamma   90.00
#
_symmetry.space_group_name_H-M   'P 1'
#
loop_
_entity.id
_entity.type
_entity.pdbx_description
1 polymer ?
#
loop_
_entity_poly.entity_id
_entity_poly.type
_entity_poly.pdbx_seq_one_letter_code
_entity_poly.pdbx_strand_id
1 'polypeptide(L)'
;MPIKVGINGFGRIGRNIVRTALDDKDIQFVAVNDITDAKTLAHLLKYDSVLGNLPHAITHTEDSISIEGKPIKVFKVKDPAQIDWASVGAEIVVESTGLFTKGPEAAKHLHGPVKKVIISAPADGPDATFVLGVNDKTYDAAKHNVISNASCTTNCLAPIAKVIHDTFGIQAGTMTTIHSYTNDQKLLDLPHKDLRRARAAALSMIPSSTGAAKALHLVIPELKGKLDGYAMRVPTPNVSVVDLTVFVEKPATKETVNAALKAAANGPMKGILGYTEEELVSIDYRGNPNSSIVDAEYTKVVGDRCVKVLAWYDNEWGYSCRVRDLIKFVARKA
;
A
#
# COMPACT_ATOMS: atom_id res chain seq x y z
N MET A 1 -9.45 24.25 -5.64
CA MET A 1 -10.31 23.26 -6.33
C MET A 1 -9.85 21.87 -5.90
N PRO A 2 -10.73 20.88 -5.78
CA PRO A 2 -10.32 19.52 -5.44
C PRO A 2 -9.43 18.91 -6.55
N ILE A 3 -8.55 18.02 -6.15
CA ILE A 3 -7.67 17.24 -7.05
C ILE A 3 -8.54 16.25 -7.81
N LYS A 4 -8.55 16.33 -9.14
CA LYS A 4 -9.32 15.41 -9.98
C LYS A 4 -8.54 14.13 -10.25
N VAL A 5 -9.06 13.00 -9.75
CA VAL A 5 -8.38 11.70 -9.78
C VAL A 5 -9.14 10.72 -10.64
N GLY A 6 -8.43 10.06 -11.57
CA GLY A 6 -8.87 8.85 -12.26
C GLY A 6 -8.26 7.60 -11.62
N ILE A 7 -8.97 6.49 -11.65
CA ILE A 7 -8.45 5.18 -11.19
C ILE A 7 -8.56 4.18 -12.34
N ASN A 8 -7.43 3.59 -12.72
CA ASN A 8 -7.40 2.44 -13.63
C ASN A 8 -7.31 1.15 -12.82
N GLY A 9 -8.34 0.30 -12.89
CA GLY A 9 -8.50 -0.88 -12.06
C GLY A 9 -9.31 -0.61 -10.79
N PHE A 10 -10.59 -0.95 -10.82
CA PHE A 10 -11.51 -0.75 -9.69
C PHE A 10 -11.71 -2.03 -8.87
N GLY A 11 -10.59 -2.76 -8.67
CA GLY A 11 -10.47 -3.91 -7.78
C GLY A 11 -10.54 -3.53 -6.30
N ARG A 12 -10.05 -4.40 -5.41
CA ARG A 12 -10.08 -4.12 -3.96
C ARG A 12 -9.37 -2.81 -3.60
N ILE A 13 -8.13 -2.62 -4.06
CA ILE A 13 -7.35 -1.41 -3.73
C ILE A 13 -7.99 -0.16 -4.35
N GLY A 14 -8.38 -0.19 -5.63
CA GLY A 14 -9.06 0.96 -6.27
C GLY A 14 -10.32 1.38 -5.52
N ARG A 15 -11.18 0.43 -5.10
CA ARG A 15 -12.37 0.72 -4.29
C ARG A 15 -12.02 1.23 -2.89
N ASN A 16 -11.00 0.67 -2.25
CA ASN A 16 -10.59 1.11 -0.92
C ASN A 16 -9.99 2.52 -0.94
N ILE A 17 -9.27 2.90 -1.99
CA ILE A 17 -8.80 4.28 -2.16
C ILE A 17 -9.99 5.25 -2.15
N VAL A 18 -11.06 4.95 -2.91
CA VAL A 18 -12.29 5.75 -2.89
C VAL A 18 -12.91 5.78 -1.49
N ARG A 19 -13.05 4.61 -0.84
CA ARG A 19 -13.64 4.51 0.50
C ARG A 19 -12.85 5.32 1.56
N THR A 20 -11.51 5.36 1.46
CA THR A 20 -10.67 6.12 2.42
C THR A 20 -10.76 7.62 2.25
N ALA A 21 -11.32 8.11 1.15
CA ALA A 21 -11.35 9.53 0.79
C ALA A 21 -12.78 10.08 0.62
N LEU A 22 -13.82 9.39 1.10
CA LEU A 22 -15.21 9.83 0.92
C LEU A 22 -15.50 11.18 1.58
N ASP A 23 -14.91 11.44 2.75
CA ASP A 23 -15.04 12.69 3.49
C ASP A 23 -13.92 13.69 3.18
N ASP A 24 -12.98 13.33 2.30
CA ASP A 24 -11.86 14.20 1.94
C ASP A 24 -12.27 15.20 0.85
N LYS A 25 -12.40 16.47 1.23
CA LYS A 25 -12.80 17.55 0.32
C LYS A 25 -11.70 17.95 -0.67
N ASP A 26 -10.46 17.51 -0.43
CA ASP A 26 -9.32 17.82 -1.32
C ASP A 26 -9.28 16.91 -2.56
N ILE A 27 -9.99 15.76 -2.55
CA ILE A 27 -9.97 14.77 -3.64
C ILE A 27 -11.35 14.63 -4.27
N GLN A 28 -11.40 14.62 -5.60
CA GLN A 28 -12.58 14.27 -6.38
C GLN A 28 -12.22 13.13 -7.34
N PHE A 29 -12.82 11.97 -7.14
CA PHE A 29 -12.75 10.89 -8.13
C PHE A 29 -13.70 11.23 -9.27
N VAL A 30 -13.15 11.43 -10.46
CA VAL A 30 -13.90 11.84 -11.66
C VAL A 30 -14.23 10.67 -12.56
N ALA A 31 -13.38 9.64 -12.57
CA ALA A 31 -13.63 8.40 -13.32
C ALA A 31 -12.89 7.22 -12.73
N VAL A 32 -13.44 6.04 -13.03
CA VAL A 32 -12.76 4.75 -12.88
C VAL A 32 -12.78 4.03 -14.23
N ASN A 33 -11.74 3.24 -14.49
CA ASN A 33 -11.69 2.35 -15.65
C ASN A 33 -11.58 0.91 -15.16
N ASP A 34 -12.48 0.05 -15.63
CA ASP A 34 -12.46 -1.40 -15.36
C ASP A 34 -13.18 -2.13 -16.50
N ILE A 35 -12.81 -3.38 -16.76
CA ILE A 35 -13.50 -4.19 -17.77
C ILE A 35 -14.88 -4.69 -17.30
N THR A 36 -15.19 -4.56 -16.02
CA THR A 36 -16.45 -4.93 -15.37
C THR A 36 -17.50 -3.83 -15.56
N ASP A 37 -18.78 -4.18 -15.55
CA ASP A 37 -19.89 -3.24 -15.69
C ASP A 37 -20.09 -2.37 -14.42
N ALA A 38 -20.68 -1.18 -14.62
CA ALA A 38 -20.89 -0.21 -13.55
C ALA A 38 -21.80 -0.72 -12.42
N LYS A 39 -22.79 -1.55 -12.72
CA LYS A 39 -23.69 -2.17 -11.72
C LYS A 39 -22.90 -3.05 -10.76
N THR A 40 -22.09 -3.94 -11.30
CA THR A 40 -21.24 -4.84 -10.50
C THR A 40 -20.21 -4.05 -9.68
N LEU A 41 -19.58 -3.04 -10.27
CA LEU A 41 -18.60 -2.19 -9.57
C LEU A 41 -19.27 -1.39 -8.44
N ALA A 42 -20.46 -0.84 -8.64
CA ALA A 42 -21.23 -0.14 -7.62
C ALA A 42 -21.63 -1.09 -6.47
N HIS A 43 -22.07 -2.31 -6.79
CA HIS A 43 -22.38 -3.34 -5.79
C HIS A 43 -21.14 -3.67 -4.92
N LEU A 44 -20.02 -3.92 -5.54
CA LEU A 44 -18.77 -4.26 -4.83
C LEU A 44 -18.14 -3.05 -4.11
N LEU A 45 -18.46 -1.82 -4.50
CA LEU A 45 -18.09 -0.64 -3.73
C LEU A 45 -18.91 -0.53 -2.45
N LYS A 46 -20.21 -0.84 -2.52
CA LYS A 46 -21.12 -0.76 -1.38
C LYS A 46 -20.91 -1.89 -0.38
N TYR A 47 -20.80 -3.12 -0.86
CA TYR A 47 -20.74 -4.33 -0.03
C TYR A 47 -19.33 -4.91 -0.05
N ASP A 48 -18.69 -4.98 1.10
CA ASP A 48 -17.36 -5.54 1.25
C ASP A 48 -17.35 -6.53 2.41
N SER A 49 -16.95 -7.78 2.12
CA SER A 49 -16.95 -8.87 3.09
C SER A 49 -15.92 -8.67 4.21
N VAL A 50 -14.86 -7.89 3.96
CA VAL A 50 -13.76 -7.65 4.91
C VAL A 50 -13.99 -6.35 5.68
N LEU A 51 -14.29 -5.26 4.97
CA LEU A 51 -14.39 -3.91 5.55
C LEU A 51 -15.82 -3.50 5.90
N GLY A 52 -16.80 -4.35 5.57
CA GLY A 52 -18.22 -4.08 5.84
C GLY A 52 -18.88 -3.18 4.80
N ASN A 53 -20.17 -2.98 4.99
CA ASN A 53 -20.99 -2.20 4.08
C ASN A 53 -20.70 -0.71 4.19
N LEU A 54 -20.62 -0.03 3.06
CA LEU A 54 -20.46 1.41 3.01
C LEU A 54 -21.77 2.11 3.40
N PRO A 55 -21.81 2.96 4.44
CA PRO A 55 -23.03 3.62 4.90
C PRO A 55 -23.41 4.83 4.04
N HIS A 56 -23.23 4.74 2.72
CA HIS A 56 -23.52 5.78 1.75
C HIS A 56 -24.50 5.29 0.70
N ALA A 57 -25.28 6.20 0.11
CA ALA A 57 -26.15 5.89 -1.02
C ALA A 57 -25.27 5.68 -2.26
N ILE A 58 -25.27 4.45 -2.78
CA ILE A 58 -24.58 4.09 -4.01
C ILE A 58 -25.61 3.75 -5.08
N THR A 59 -25.57 4.47 -6.19
CA THR A 59 -26.39 4.20 -7.37
C THR A 59 -25.50 4.06 -8.60
N HIS A 60 -26.07 3.62 -9.72
CA HIS A 60 -25.34 3.47 -10.97
C HIS A 60 -26.23 3.76 -12.17
N THR A 61 -25.63 4.17 -13.27
CA THR A 61 -26.18 4.11 -14.63
C THR A 61 -25.41 3.05 -15.41
N GLU A 62 -25.58 3.02 -16.73
CA GLU A 62 -24.81 2.12 -17.61
C GLU A 62 -23.30 2.43 -17.57
N ASP A 63 -22.94 3.71 -17.42
CA ASP A 63 -21.59 4.22 -17.59
C ASP A 63 -21.11 5.10 -16.42
N SER A 64 -21.77 5.03 -15.28
CA SER A 64 -21.35 5.75 -14.07
C SER A 64 -21.74 5.04 -12.78
N ILE A 65 -20.98 5.34 -11.72
CA ILE A 65 -21.31 5.03 -10.33
C ILE A 65 -21.52 6.37 -9.62
N SER A 66 -22.54 6.48 -8.78
CA SER A 66 -22.78 7.69 -8.00
C SER A 66 -22.71 7.39 -6.51
N ILE A 67 -21.96 8.21 -5.77
CA ILE A 67 -21.87 8.19 -4.32
C ILE A 67 -22.50 9.47 -3.79
N GLU A 68 -23.56 9.35 -2.99
CA GLU A 68 -24.33 10.51 -2.47
C GLU A 68 -24.69 11.52 -3.60
N GLY A 69 -25.12 11.00 -4.75
CA GLY A 69 -25.46 11.83 -5.91
C GLY A 69 -24.29 12.38 -6.72
N LYS A 70 -23.05 12.17 -6.31
CA LYS A 70 -21.86 12.60 -7.05
C LYS A 70 -21.41 11.52 -8.02
N PRO A 71 -21.48 11.75 -9.34
CA PRO A 71 -21.16 10.74 -10.34
C PRO A 71 -19.67 10.57 -10.52
N ILE A 72 -19.26 9.32 -10.73
CA ILE A 72 -17.92 8.88 -11.15
C ILE A 72 -18.11 8.14 -12.47
N LYS A 73 -17.52 8.62 -13.56
CA LYS A 73 -17.61 7.98 -14.88
C LYS A 73 -16.96 6.60 -14.85
N VAL A 74 -17.55 5.63 -15.54
CA VAL A 74 -17.00 4.29 -15.71
C VAL A 74 -16.57 4.10 -17.16
N PHE A 75 -15.27 3.98 -17.37
CA PHE A 75 -14.70 3.56 -18.65
C PHE A 75 -14.51 2.05 -18.69
N LYS A 76 -14.48 1.46 -19.92
CA LYS A 76 -14.26 0.02 -20.16
C LYS A 76 -13.19 -0.18 -21.23
N VAL A 77 -12.02 0.44 -21.02
CA VAL A 77 -10.94 0.50 -22.02
C VAL A 77 -9.76 -0.34 -21.53
N LYS A 78 -9.22 -1.20 -22.39
CA LYS A 78 -8.10 -2.10 -22.04
C LYS A 78 -6.74 -1.42 -22.13
N ASP A 79 -6.53 -0.54 -23.11
CA ASP A 79 -5.25 0.16 -23.31
C ASP A 79 -5.25 1.50 -22.55
N PRO A 80 -4.35 1.70 -21.61
CA PRO A 80 -4.22 2.96 -20.87
C PRO A 80 -4.11 4.21 -21.75
N ALA A 81 -3.48 4.09 -22.93
CA ALA A 81 -3.32 5.20 -23.86
C ALA A 81 -4.64 5.68 -24.51
N GLN A 82 -5.69 4.86 -24.44
CA GLN A 82 -6.98 5.12 -25.09
C GLN A 82 -8.08 5.56 -24.09
N ILE A 83 -7.77 5.61 -22.80
CA ILE A 83 -8.75 6.05 -21.79
C ILE A 83 -8.91 7.57 -21.90
N ASP A 84 -10.11 8.05 -22.12
CA ASP A 84 -10.39 9.49 -22.32
C ASP A 84 -10.41 10.25 -20.98
N TRP A 85 -9.23 10.36 -20.35
CA TRP A 85 -9.07 11.16 -19.13
C TRP A 85 -9.37 12.65 -19.34
N ALA A 86 -9.29 13.13 -20.58
CA ALA A 86 -9.56 14.53 -20.91
C ALA A 86 -11.02 14.90 -20.74
N SER A 87 -11.95 14.02 -21.13
CA SER A 87 -13.39 14.26 -21.01
C SER A 87 -13.87 14.47 -19.57
N VAL A 88 -13.12 13.94 -18.59
CA VAL A 88 -13.43 14.08 -17.16
C VAL A 88 -12.46 15.02 -16.43
N GLY A 89 -11.43 15.49 -17.12
CA GLY A 89 -10.43 16.43 -16.58
C GLY A 89 -9.56 15.80 -15.46
N ALA A 90 -9.26 14.52 -15.52
CA ALA A 90 -8.41 13.85 -14.53
C ALA A 90 -6.98 14.41 -14.59
N GLU A 91 -6.43 14.85 -13.46
CA GLU A 91 -5.08 15.40 -13.34
C GLU A 91 -4.07 14.39 -12.80
N ILE A 92 -4.53 13.46 -11.98
CA ILE A 92 -3.74 12.36 -11.43
C ILE A 92 -4.46 11.05 -11.73
N VAL A 93 -3.72 10.05 -12.18
CA VAL A 93 -4.25 8.70 -12.38
C VAL A 93 -3.59 7.74 -11.41
N VAL A 94 -4.40 6.94 -10.72
CA VAL A 94 -3.91 5.80 -9.95
C VAL A 94 -4.02 4.54 -10.81
N GLU A 95 -2.88 3.93 -11.11
CA GLU A 95 -2.79 2.63 -11.78
C GLU A 95 -2.92 1.52 -10.71
N SER A 96 -4.05 0.84 -10.70
CA SER A 96 -4.43 -0.15 -9.67
C SER A 96 -4.92 -1.48 -10.25
N THR A 97 -4.62 -1.75 -11.53
CA THR A 97 -4.98 -3.04 -12.17
C THR A 97 -4.05 -4.18 -11.75
N GLY A 98 -2.81 -3.87 -11.34
CA GLY A 98 -1.74 -4.83 -11.16
C GLY A 98 -1.16 -5.37 -12.46
N LEU A 99 -1.60 -4.87 -13.62
CA LEU A 99 -1.12 -5.28 -14.95
C LEU A 99 -0.01 -4.36 -15.47
N PHE A 100 -0.15 -3.04 -15.28
CA PHE A 100 0.77 -2.04 -15.81
C PHE A 100 1.73 -1.57 -14.70
N THR A 101 2.56 -2.50 -14.22
CA THR A 101 3.52 -2.26 -13.14
C THR A 101 4.90 -1.81 -13.63
N LYS A 102 5.11 -1.69 -14.94
CA LYS A 102 6.32 -1.08 -15.50
C LYS A 102 6.10 0.40 -15.75
N GLY A 103 7.09 1.23 -15.36
CA GLY A 103 7.03 2.67 -15.54
C GLY A 103 6.62 3.10 -16.94
N PRO A 104 7.26 2.62 -18.04
CA PRO A 104 6.87 2.96 -19.40
C PRO A 104 5.45 2.54 -19.78
N GLU A 105 4.93 1.46 -19.21
CA GLU A 105 3.56 1.00 -19.47
C GLU A 105 2.54 1.91 -18.74
N ALA A 106 2.82 2.26 -17.48
CA ALA A 106 1.99 3.18 -16.72
C ALA A 106 2.06 4.62 -17.27
N ALA A 107 3.20 5.02 -17.85
CA ALA A 107 3.37 6.32 -18.50
C ALA A 107 2.37 6.57 -19.64
N LYS A 108 1.76 5.52 -20.21
CA LYS A 108 0.71 5.66 -21.23
C LYS A 108 -0.51 6.44 -20.74
N HIS A 109 -0.70 6.58 -19.43
CA HIS A 109 -1.73 7.45 -18.86
C HIS A 109 -1.39 8.95 -18.94
N LEU A 110 -0.12 9.32 -19.18
CA LEU A 110 0.33 10.71 -19.24
C LEU A 110 -0.09 11.37 -20.57
N HIS A 111 -1.38 11.61 -20.73
CA HIS A 111 -1.92 12.34 -21.87
C HIS A 111 -3.10 13.23 -21.42
N GLY A 112 -3.49 14.17 -22.28
CA GLY A 112 -4.51 15.18 -21.93
C GLY A 112 -4.11 15.99 -20.69
N PRO A 113 -4.97 16.12 -19.68
CA PRO A 113 -4.68 16.88 -18.46
C PRO A 113 -3.90 16.10 -17.40
N VAL A 114 -3.62 14.79 -17.61
CA VAL A 114 -2.95 13.93 -16.63
C VAL A 114 -1.49 14.32 -16.49
N LYS A 115 -1.10 14.77 -15.31
CA LYS A 115 0.26 15.19 -14.98
C LYS A 115 1.06 14.14 -14.20
N LYS A 116 0.38 13.30 -13.43
CA LYS A 116 1.00 12.33 -12.55
C LYS A 116 0.29 10.98 -12.60
N VAL A 117 1.07 9.91 -12.53
CA VAL A 117 0.58 8.53 -12.43
C VAL A 117 1.16 7.90 -11.17
N ILE A 118 0.29 7.34 -10.33
CA ILE A 118 0.67 6.63 -9.12
C ILE A 118 0.37 5.13 -9.31
N ILE A 119 1.41 4.31 -9.35
CA ILE A 119 1.28 2.86 -9.42
C ILE A 119 1.06 2.33 -8.00
N SER A 120 -0.08 1.68 -7.75
CA SER A 120 -0.43 1.10 -6.45
C SER A 120 0.14 -0.31 -6.24
N ALA A 121 1.38 -0.50 -6.66
CA ALA A 121 2.13 -1.75 -6.57
C ALA A 121 3.64 -1.47 -6.64
N PRO A 122 4.51 -2.42 -6.27
CA PRO A 122 5.91 -2.37 -6.64
C PRO A 122 6.04 -2.27 -8.16
N ALA A 123 6.88 -1.35 -8.63
CA ALA A 123 7.01 -1.09 -10.06
C ALA A 123 8.45 -1.27 -10.53
N ASP A 124 8.59 -1.63 -11.81
CA ASP A 124 9.87 -1.72 -12.51
C ASP A 124 10.06 -0.47 -13.39
N GLY A 125 11.17 0.26 -13.16
CA GLY A 125 11.51 1.47 -13.91
C GLY A 125 10.48 2.61 -13.82
N PRO A 126 9.84 2.89 -12.66
CA PRO A 126 9.15 4.16 -12.46
C PRO A 126 10.18 5.29 -12.29
N ASP A 127 9.76 6.55 -12.39
CA ASP A 127 10.66 7.68 -12.13
C ASP A 127 11.16 7.68 -10.68
N ALA A 128 10.32 7.26 -9.74
CA ALA A 128 10.69 7.07 -8.33
C ALA A 128 9.71 6.13 -7.61
N THR A 129 10.19 5.56 -6.50
CA THR A 129 9.37 4.82 -5.54
C THR A 129 9.34 5.58 -4.22
N PHE A 130 8.14 5.84 -3.69
CA PHE A 130 7.96 6.57 -2.43
C PHE A 130 7.28 5.73 -1.36
N VAL A 131 7.78 5.87 -0.14
CA VAL A 131 7.10 5.51 1.10
C VAL A 131 7.03 6.78 1.95
N LEU A 132 5.83 7.29 2.16
CA LEU A 132 5.61 8.51 2.92
C LEU A 132 6.16 8.38 4.35
N GLY A 133 6.81 9.44 4.84
CA GLY A 133 7.52 9.45 6.12
C GLY A 133 8.92 8.84 6.08
N VAL A 134 9.34 8.25 4.95
CA VAL A 134 10.67 7.63 4.78
C VAL A 134 11.52 8.43 3.80
N ASN A 135 11.09 8.57 2.55
CA ASN A 135 11.86 9.23 1.49
C ASN A 135 11.08 10.29 0.72
N ASP A 136 9.91 10.69 1.17
CA ASP A 136 9.06 11.69 0.50
C ASP A 136 9.72 13.07 0.34
N LYS A 137 10.75 13.37 1.15
CA LYS A 137 11.55 14.60 1.01
C LYS A 137 12.36 14.66 -0.29
N THR A 138 12.58 13.53 -0.94
CA THR A 138 13.32 13.45 -2.22
C THR A 138 12.44 13.69 -3.45
N TYR A 139 11.14 13.95 -3.26
CA TYR A 139 10.21 14.19 -4.37
C TYR A 139 10.56 15.46 -5.12
N ASP A 140 10.68 15.32 -6.44
CA ASP A 140 10.90 16.43 -7.40
C ASP A 140 9.73 16.42 -8.40
N ALA A 141 8.88 17.44 -8.34
CA ALA A 141 7.68 17.53 -9.17
C ALA A 141 7.98 17.58 -10.68
N ALA A 142 9.13 18.13 -11.07
CA ALA A 142 9.52 18.24 -12.48
C ALA A 142 10.01 16.90 -13.07
N LYS A 143 10.52 15.98 -12.23
CA LYS A 143 11.13 14.73 -12.67
C LYS A 143 10.25 13.51 -12.43
N HIS A 144 9.46 13.49 -11.37
CA HIS A 144 8.71 12.33 -10.92
C HIS A 144 7.26 12.40 -11.38
N ASN A 145 7.00 11.91 -12.60
CA ASN A 145 5.66 11.89 -13.20
C ASN A 145 4.97 10.53 -13.07
N VAL A 146 5.75 9.44 -13.12
CA VAL A 146 5.29 8.05 -12.90
C VAL A 146 5.95 7.55 -11.62
N ILE A 147 5.19 7.39 -10.57
CA ILE A 147 5.71 7.04 -9.24
C ILE A 147 5.05 5.77 -8.70
N SER A 148 5.82 4.98 -7.97
CA SER A 148 5.31 3.80 -7.27
C SER A 148 5.11 4.09 -5.78
N ASN A 149 3.99 3.65 -5.22
CA ASN A 149 3.76 3.64 -3.76
C ASN A 149 4.36 2.39 -3.08
N ALA A 150 5.24 1.65 -3.75
CA ALA A 150 5.78 0.37 -3.30
C ALA A 150 4.68 -0.66 -2.96
N SER A 151 4.99 -1.68 -2.15
CA SER A 151 4.00 -2.65 -1.66
C SER A 151 3.46 -2.27 -0.28
N CYS A 152 2.35 -2.89 0.13
CA CYS A 152 1.84 -2.78 1.50
C CYS A 152 2.88 -3.25 2.54
N THR A 153 3.60 -4.33 2.25
CA THR A 153 4.66 -4.85 3.09
C THR A 153 5.84 -3.87 3.18
N THR A 154 6.25 -3.25 2.07
CA THR A 154 7.31 -2.22 2.08
C THR A 154 6.87 -0.99 2.89
N ASN A 155 5.61 -0.59 2.79
CA ASN A 155 5.05 0.51 3.58
C ASN A 155 5.04 0.20 5.09
N CYS A 156 4.87 -1.07 5.48
CA CYS A 156 5.00 -1.48 6.88
C CYS A 156 6.46 -1.54 7.33
N LEU A 157 7.32 -2.16 6.53
CA LEU A 157 8.72 -2.43 6.87
C LEU A 157 9.58 -1.16 6.91
N ALA A 158 9.41 -0.27 5.93
CA ALA A 158 10.31 0.88 5.75
C ALA A 158 10.31 1.86 6.95
N PRO A 159 9.18 2.25 7.55
CA PRO A 159 9.17 3.12 8.73
C PRO A 159 9.95 2.53 9.91
N ILE A 160 9.72 1.26 10.25
CA ILE A 160 10.42 0.62 11.38
C ILE A 160 11.91 0.43 11.09
N ALA A 161 12.25 0.01 9.85
CA ALA A 161 13.64 -0.15 9.43
C ALA A 161 14.41 1.18 9.45
N LYS A 162 13.76 2.28 9.02
CA LYS A 162 14.35 3.62 9.06
C LYS A 162 14.66 4.07 10.48
N VAL A 163 13.71 3.96 11.40
CA VAL A 163 13.90 4.34 12.80
C VAL A 163 15.04 3.54 13.44
N ILE A 164 15.06 2.21 13.21
CA ILE A 164 16.11 1.35 13.76
C ILE A 164 17.46 1.68 13.12
N HIS A 165 17.50 1.90 11.80
CA HIS A 165 18.75 2.23 11.10
C HIS A 165 19.32 3.58 11.54
N ASP A 166 18.48 4.62 11.58
CA ASP A 166 18.91 5.97 11.97
C ASP A 166 19.39 6.03 13.44
N THR A 167 18.83 5.18 14.30
CA THR A 167 19.16 5.18 15.73
C THR A 167 20.33 4.26 16.07
N PHE A 168 20.31 3.04 15.55
CA PHE A 168 21.23 1.98 15.97
C PHE A 168 22.18 1.49 14.86
N GLY A 169 21.91 1.81 13.58
CA GLY A 169 22.69 1.34 12.44
C GLY A 169 22.43 -0.14 12.11
N ILE A 170 21.63 -0.42 11.09
CA ILE A 170 21.40 -1.80 10.62
C ILE A 170 22.61 -2.27 9.82
N GLN A 171 23.21 -3.39 10.23
CA GLN A 171 24.31 -4.08 9.54
C GLN A 171 23.77 -5.12 8.55
N ALA A 172 22.91 -5.99 9.03
CA ALA A 172 22.27 -7.06 8.26
C ALA A 172 20.98 -7.50 8.94
N GLY A 173 20.10 -8.18 8.21
CA GLY A 173 18.92 -8.75 8.81
C GLY A 173 18.03 -9.50 7.83
N THR A 174 16.97 -10.05 8.37
CA THR A 174 15.95 -10.74 7.61
C THR A 174 14.56 -10.35 8.09
N MET A 175 13.57 -10.43 7.20
CA MET A 175 12.19 -10.25 7.56
C MET A 175 11.32 -11.40 7.07
N THR A 176 10.32 -11.75 7.84
CA THR A 176 9.21 -12.58 7.38
C THR A 176 7.94 -11.76 7.49
N THR A 177 7.16 -11.65 6.40
CA THR A 177 5.80 -11.17 6.54
C THR A 177 4.85 -12.35 6.62
N ILE A 178 4.12 -12.47 7.73
CA ILE A 178 2.98 -13.35 7.88
C ILE A 178 1.80 -12.60 7.27
N HIS A 179 1.41 -13.00 6.07
CA HIS A 179 0.59 -12.18 5.20
C HIS A 179 -0.75 -12.85 4.89
N SER A 180 -1.82 -12.10 5.01
CA SER A 180 -3.14 -12.49 4.55
C SER A 180 -3.12 -12.92 3.08
N TYR A 181 -4.02 -13.83 2.68
CA TYR A 181 -4.16 -14.17 1.27
C TYR A 181 -4.65 -12.98 0.44
N THR A 182 -4.31 -12.96 -0.83
CA THR A 182 -4.76 -11.94 -1.79
C THR A 182 -5.33 -12.61 -3.04
N ASN A 183 -6.02 -11.84 -3.90
CA ASN A 183 -6.63 -12.34 -5.14
C ASN A 183 -5.62 -12.91 -6.16
N ASP A 184 -4.33 -12.74 -5.93
CA ASP A 184 -3.25 -13.40 -6.62
C ASP A 184 -3.27 -14.94 -6.38
N GLN A 185 -3.68 -15.36 -5.17
CA GLN A 185 -3.81 -16.77 -4.80
C GLN A 185 -5.13 -17.36 -5.31
N LYS A 186 -5.21 -18.68 -5.34
CA LYS A 186 -6.37 -19.42 -5.82
C LYS A 186 -7.27 -19.84 -4.66
N LEU A 187 -8.59 -19.78 -4.88
CA LEU A 187 -9.55 -20.28 -3.87
C LEU A 187 -9.41 -21.78 -3.68
N LEU A 188 -9.37 -22.53 -4.78
CA LEU A 188 -9.02 -23.96 -4.85
C LEU A 188 -7.81 -24.14 -5.78
N ASP A 189 -7.24 -25.35 -5.82
CA ASP A 189 -6.07 -25.68 -6.63
C ASP A 189 -6.31 -25.35 -8.11
N LEU A 190 -5.54 -24.38 -8.65
CA LEU A 190 -5.63 -23.93 -10.03
C LEU A 190 -4.22 -23.52 -10.54
N PRO A 191 -3.98 -23.57 -11.86
CA PRO A 191 -2.70 -23.17 -12.42
C PRO A 191 -2.26 -21.78 -11.99
N HIS A 192 -1.01 -21.67 -11.57
CA HIS A 192 -0.30 -20.45 -11.22
C HIS A 192 1.19 -20.64 -11.52
N LYS A 193 1.91 -19.60 -11.92
CA LYS A 193 3.35 -19.66 -12.22
C LYS A 193 4.21 -20.05 -11.00
N ASP A 194 3.76 -19.67 -9.80
CA ASP A 194 4.30 -20.15 -8.54
C ASP A 194 3.42 -21.33 -8.07
N LEU A 195 3.97 -22.54 -8.03
CA LEU A 195 3.24 -23.77 -7.70
C LEU A 195 2.71 -23.79 -6.25
N ARG A 196 3.32 -23.07 -5.34
CA ARG A 196 2.81 -22.92 -3.97
C ARG A 196 1.57 -22.05 -3.93
N ARG A 197 1.53 -20.95 -4.72
CA ARG A 197 0.34 -20.09 -4.88
C ARG A 197 -0.76 -20.72 -5.73
N ALA A 198 -0.46 -21.84 -6.42
CA ALA A 198 -1.46 -22.63 -7.14
C ALA A 198 -2.41 -23.37 -6.20
N ARG A 199 -2.07 -23.50 -4.92
CA ARG A 199 -2.82 -24.24 -3.91
C ARG A 199 -3.89 -23.36 -3.25
N ALA A 200 -4.88 -24.01 -2.63
CA ALA A 200 -6.01 -23.35 -1.98
C ALA A 200 -5.57 -22.38 -0.86
N ALA A 201 -5.91 -21.11 -1.03
CA ALA A 201 -5.42 -20.03 -0.19
C ALA A 201 -5.89 -20.13 1.28
N ALA A 202 -7.12 -20.59 1.51
CA ALA A 202 -7.74 -20.60 2.82
C ALA A 202 -7.50 -21.89 3.63
N LEU A 203 -6.69 -22.83 3.11
CA LEU A 203 -6.47 -24.13 3.74
C LEU A 203 -5.04 -24.37 4.25
N SER A 204 -4.07 -23.56 3.79
CA SER A 204 -2.67 -23.83 4.05
C SER A 204 -1.87 -22.58 4.33
N MET A 205 -0.81 -22.71 5.14
CA MET A 205 0.27 -21.74 5.19
C MET A 205 1.18 -21.92 3.97
N ILE A 206 1.42 -20.87 3.20
CA ILE A 206 2.08 -20.95 1.91
C ILE A 206 3.32 -20.04 1.91
N PRO A 207 4.55 -20.62 1.96
CA PRO A 207 5.78 -19.86 1.76
C PRO A 207 5.81 -19.26 0.35
N SER A 208 6.12 -17.98 0.23
CA SER A 208 6.11 -17.26 -1.03
C SER A 208 7.21 -16.23 -1.07
N SER A 209 7.78 -15.99 -2.24
CA SER A 209 8.73 -14.91 -2.41
C SER A 209 8.06 -13.54 -2.20
N THR A 210 8.82 -12.58 -1.67
CA THR A 210 8.45 -11.16 -1.64
C THR A 210 9.64 -10.31 -2.01
N GLY A 211 9.41 -9.31 -2.83
CA GLY A 211 10.42 -8.31 -3.15
C GLY A 211 10.51 -7.17 -2.10
N ALA A 212 9.68 -7.18 -1.05
CA ALA A 212 9.53 -6.05 -0.15
C ALA A 212 10.83 -5.68 0.59
N ALA A 213 11.57 -6.68 1.11
CA ALA A 213 12.84 -6.43 1.78
C ALA A 213 13.92 -5.96 0.80
N LYS A 214 14.00 -6.61 -0.37
CA LYS A 214 14.97 -6.21 -1.41
C LYS A 214 14.67 -4.81 -1.96
N ALA A 215 13.38 -4.46 -2.12
CA ALA A 215 12.96 -3.15 -2.61
C ALA A 215 13.19 -2.01 -1.59
N LEU A 216 13.53 -2.32 -0.34
CA LEU A 216 13.74 -1.32 0.70
C LEU A 216 14.87 -0.33 0.35
N HIS A 217 15.89 -0.77 -0.40
CA HIS A 217 16.98 0.11 -0.85
C HIS A 217 16.51 1.22 -1.81
N LEU A 218 15.34 1.08 -2.44
CA LEU A 218 14.77 2.13 -3.28
C LEU A 218 14.31 3.35 -2.47
N VAL A 219 14.02 3.14 -1.18
CA VAL A 219 13.52 4.18 -0.26
C VAL A 219 14.49 4.46 0.90
N ILE A 220 15.39 3.53 1.21
CA ILE A 220 16.49 3.67 2.18
C ILE A 220 17.76 3.10 1.52
N PRO A 221 18.48 3.90 0.72
CA PRO A 221 19.63 3.42 -0.08
C PRO A 221 20.74 2.76 0.74
N GLU A 222 20.91 3.18 2.00
CA GLU A 222 21.92 2.67 2.95
C GLU A 222 21.69 1.20 3.32
N LEU A 223 20.48 0.68 3.10
CA LEU A 223 20.12 -0.71 3.36
C LEU A 223 20.29 -1.64 2.15
N LYS A 224 20.89 -1.15 1.05
CA LYS A 224 21.14 -1.98 -0.14
C LYS A 224 21.96 -3.22 0.22
N GLY A 225 21.40 -4.41 -0.03
CA GLY A 225 22.07 -5.69 0.23
C GLY A 225 22.12 -6.14 1.69
N LYS A 226 21.59 -5.33 2.62
CA LYS A 226 21.60 -5.65 4.06
C LYS A 226 20.37 -6.42 4.53
N LEU A 227 19.27 -6.38 3.78
CA LEU A 227 18.02 -7.03 4.16
C LEU A 227 17.49 -7.93 3.04
N ASP A 228 17.02 -9.11 3.43
CA ASP A 228 16.27 -10.05 2.58
C ASP A 228 15.11 -10.64 3.38
N GLY A 229 14.25 -11.43 2.73
CA GLY A 229 13.13 -12.06 3.42
C GLY A 229 12.14 -12.74 2.49
N TYR A 230 11.10 -13.27 3.08
CA TYR A 230 10.02 -13.96 2.38
C TYR A 230 8.65 -13.69 3.01
N ALA A 231 7.60 -14.13 2.36
CA ALA A 231 6.24 -14.08 2.88
C ALA A 231 5.77 -15.48 3.27
N MET A 232 5.11 -15.59 4.42
CA MET A 232 4.30 -16.72 4.79
C MET A 232 2.83 -16.32 4.62
N ARG A 233 2.18 -16.79 3.55
CA ARG A 233 0.74 -16.57 3.36
C ARG A 233 -0.04 -17.45 4.31
N VAL A 234 -1.04 -16.89 4.98
CA VAL A 234 -1.86 -17.56 5.99
C VAL A 234 -3.35 -17.47 5.66
N PRO A 235 -4.20 -18.40 6.18
CA PRO A 235 -5.64 -18.43 5.92
C PRO A 235 -6.44 -17.31 6.61
N THR A 236 -6.01 -16.06 6.48
CA THR A 236 -6.72 -14.87 6.98
C THR A 236 -7.03 -13.93 5.83
N PRO A 237 -8.21 -13.27 5.82
CA PRO A 237 -8.65 -12.46 4.69
C PRO A 237 -7.99 -11.08 4.62
N ASN A 238 -7.54 -10.56 5.75
CA ASN A 238 -6.94 -9.22 5.85
C ASN A 238 -6.11 -9.09 7.13
N VAL A 239 -5.31 -8.07 7.21
CA VAL A 239 -4.31 -7.76 8.23
C VAL A 239 -3.14 -8.75 8.20
N SER A 240 -1.98 -8.19 8.06
CA SER A 240 -0.71 -8.90 7.96
C SER A 240 0.26 -8.37 9.03
N VAL A 241 1.36 -9.08 9.25
CA VAL A 241 2.38 -8.67 10.21
C VAL A 241 3.77 -8.86 9.63
N VAL A 242 4.65 -7.89 9.84
CA VAL A 242 6.09 -7.98 9.56
C VAL A 242 6.80 -8.39 10.83
N ASP A 243 7.59 -9.45 10.74
CA ASP A 243 8.56 -9.89 11.73
C ASP A 243 9.96 -9.54 11.20
N LEU A 244 10.54 -8.46 11.73
CA LEU A 244 11.88 -7.97 11.34
C LEU A 244 12.89 -8.36 12.40
N THR A 245 13.97 -9.04 11.98
CA THR A 245 15.13 -9.34 12.84
C THR A 245 16.38 -8.76 12.19
N VAL A 246 17.11 -7.91 12.93
CA VAL A 246 18.29 -7.21 12.43
C VAL A 246 19.43 -7.24 13.44
N PHE A 247 20.67 -7.27 12.93
CA PHE A 247 21.87 -6.96 13.69
C PHE A 247 22.19 -5.47 13.52
N VAL A 248 22.45 -4.82 14.65
CA VAL A 248 22.72 -3.37 14.72
C VAL A 248 24.15 -3.05 15.15
N GLU A 249 24.62 -1.87 14.78
CA GLU A 249 26.00 -1.42 15.10
C GLU A 249 26.13 -0.98 16.55
N LYS A 250 25.11 -0.28 17.07
CA LYS A 250 25.13 0.25 18.44
C LYS A 250 24.36 -0.70 19.36
N PRO A 251 24.78 -0.87 20.61
CA PRO A 251 24.04 -1.64 21.59
C PRO A 251 22.62 -1.11 21.76
N ALA A 252 21.67 -2.01 21.91
CA ALA A 252 20.25 -1.73 22.08
C ALA A 252 19.66 -2.56 23.22
N THR A 253 18.59 -2.06 23.82
CA THR A 253 17.72 -2.81 24.73
C THR A 253 16.28 -2.72 24.23
N LYS A 254 15.37 -3.57 24.73
CA LYS A 254 13.93 -3.48 24.41
C LYS A 254 13.40 -2.07 24.65
N GLU A 255 13.79 -1.46 25.77
CA GLU A 255 13.33 -0.13 26.18
C GLU A 255 13.81 0.95 25.21
N THR A 256 15.10 0.93 24.80
CA THR A 256 15.65 1.93 23.89
C THR A 256 15.07 1.80 22.48
N VAL A 257 14.85 0.58 21.99
CA VAL A 257 14.19 0.32 20.70
C VAL A 257 12.75 0.81 20.73
N ASN A 258 11.99 0.44 21.76
CA ASN A 258 10.60 0.86 21.91
C ASN A 258 10.48 2.38 22.10
N ALA A 259 11.38 3.01 22.84
CA ALA A 259 11.40 4.46 23.00
C ALA A 259 11.61 5.19 21.65
N ALA A 260 12.53 4.71 20.82
CA ALA A 260 12.79 5.29 19.50
C ALA A 260 11.55 5.15 18.57
N LEU A 261 10.95 3.96 18.52
CA LEU A 261 9.76 3.69 17.70
C LEU A 261 8.55 4.50 18.17
N LYS A 262 8.32 4.57 19.49
CA LYS A 262 7.23 5.37 20.11
C LYS A 262 7.41 6.87 19.84
N ALA A 263 8.65 7.36 19.92
CA ALA A 263 8.96 8.76 19.62
C ALA A 263 8.71 9.09 18.14
N ALA A 264 9.09 8.20 17.23
CA ALA A 264 8.82 8.37 15.81
C ALA A 264 7.31 8.35 15.49
N ALA A 265 6.56 7.43 16.11
CA ALA A 265 5.10 7.30 15.94
C ALA A 265 4.34 8.54 16.44
N ASN A 266 4.77 9.13 17.55
CA ASN A 266 4.17 10.33 18.13
C ASN A 266 4.69 11.65 17.52
N GLY A 267 5.76 11.57 16.72
CA GLY A 267 6.45 12.71 16.15
C GLY A 267 6.45 12.71 14.61
N PRO A 268 7.62 12.55 13.96
CA PRO A 268 7.77 12.75 12.52
C PRO A 268 7.00 11.75 11.64
N MET A 269 6.63 10.59 12.18
CA MET A 269 5.87 9.55 11.46
C MET A 269 4.42 9.41 11.97
N LYS A 270 3.89 10.44 12.64
CA LYS A 270 2.50 10.43 13.10
C LYS A 270 1.52 10.22 11.95
N GLY A 271 0.59 9.25 12.10
CA GLY A 271 -0.37 8.86 11.07
C GLY A 271 0.20 7.91 10.00
N ILE A 272 1.48 7.53 10.10
CA ILE A 272 2.15 6.54 9.26
C ILE A 272 2.59 5.35 10.11
N LEU A 273 3.31 5.61 11.19
CA LEU A 273 3.73 4.64 12.18
C LEU A 273 2.81 4.74 13.40
N GLY A 274 2.21 3.62 13.79
CA GLY A 274 1.51 3.43 15.05
C GLY A 274 2.38 2.67 16.05
N TYR A 275 1.98 2.69 17.31
CA TYR A 275 2.64 2.00 18.40
C TYR A 275 1.59 1.57 19.42
N THR A 276 1.59 0.31 19.83
CA THR A 276 0.68 -0.23 20.83
C THR A 276 1.41 -1.02 21.90
N GLU A 277 0.86 -1.00 23.11
CA GLU A 277 1.24 -1.82 24.25
C GLU A 277 0.06 -2.74 24.66
N GLU A 278 -1.01 -2.74 23.87
CA GLU A 278 -2.21 -3.57 24.09
C GLU A 278 -2.02 -4.97 23.51
N GLU A 279 -2.61 -5.98 24.15
CA GLU A 279 -2.59 -7.38 23.75
C GLU A 279 -3.63 -7.65 22.64
N LEU A 280 -3.32 -7.24 21.40
CA LEU A 280 -4.22 -7.27 20.26
C LEU A 280 -3.84 -8.41 19.29
N VAL A 281 -4.80 -8.78 18.46
CA VAL A 281 -4.64 -9.76 17.36
C VAL A 281 -5.01 -9.15 16.02
N SER A 282 -4.74 -9.84 14.92
CA SER A 282 -4.87 -9.30 13.55
C SER A 282 -6.20 -8.60 13.28
N ILE A 283 -7.33 -9.16 13.75
CA ILE A 283 -8.66 -8.59 13.45
C ILE A 283 -8.87 -7.19 14.06
N ASP A 284 -8.18 -6.86 15.14
CA ASP A 284 -8.31 -5.58 15.84
C ASP A 284 -7.68 -4.42 15.05
N TYR A 285 -6.76 -4.75 14.14
CA TYR A 285 -6.13 -3.77 13.26
C TYR A 285 -6.86 -3.56 11.94
N ARG A 286 -7.98 -4.25 11.69
CA ARG A 286 -8.79 -4.06 10.48
C ARG A 286 -9.31 -2.62 10.41
N GLY A 287 -9.07 -1.95 9.27
CA GLY A 287 -9.44 -0.55 9.07
C GLY A 287 -8.48 0.46 9.72
N ASN A 288 -7.37 0.01 10.32
CA ASN A 288 -6.38 0.92 10.87
C ASN A 288 -5.64 1.65 9.72
N PRO A 289 -5.60 3.00 9.73
CA PRO A 289 -5.03 3.79 8.63
C PRO A 289 -3.49 3.86 8.63
N ASN A 290 -2.82 3.42 9.69
CA ASN A 290 -1.37 3.45 9.75
C ASN A 290 -0.75 2.41 8.79
N SER A 291 0.39 2.75 8.21
CA SER A 291 1.15 1.82 7.36
C SER A 291 1.81 0.70 8.15
N SER A 292 2.14 0.96 9.41
CA SER A 292 2.87 0.07 10.30
C SER A 292 2.44 0.36 11.74
N ILE A 293 2.12 -0.66 12.52
CA ILE A 293 1.79 -0.52 13.94
C ILE A 293 2.71 -1.44 14.74
N VAL A 294 3.66 -0.84 15.47
CA VAL A 294 4.60 -1.60 16.30
C VAL A 294 3.86 -2.23 17.48
N ASP A 295 4.06 -3.53 17.65
CA ASP A 295 3.66 -4.28 18.83
C ASP A 295 4.84 -4.27 19.82
N ALA A 296 4.75 -3.41 20.81
CA ALA A 296 5.86 -3.13 21.73
C ALA A 296 6.23 -4.33 22.61
N GLU A 297 5.26 -5.18 22.91
CA GLU A 297 5.50 -6.36 23.76
C GLU A 297 6.39 -7.38 23.06
N TYR A 298 6.24 -7.50 21.73
CA TYR A 298 7.02 -8.43 20.92
C TYR A 298 8.35 -7.87 20.41
N THR A 299 8.73 -6.65 20.81
CA THR A 299 10.12 -6.19 20.66
C THR A 299 11.02 -7.06 21.53
N LYS A 300 12.06 -7.67 20.93
CA LYS A 300 13.04 -8.50 21.62
C LYS A 300 14.45 -8.04 21.24
N VAL A 301 15.37 -8.14 22.21
CA VAL A 301 16.80 -7.95 21.96
C VAL A 301 17.54 -9.16 22.54
N VAL A 302 18.32 -9.83 21.71
CA VAL A 302 19.14 -10.98 22.09
C VAL A 302 20.60 -10.54 22.10
N GLY A 303 21.29 -10.75 23.21
CA GLY A 303 22.54 -10.05 23.47
C GLY A 303 22.28 -8.54 23.56
N ASP A 304 23.09 -7.74 22.91
CA ASP A 304 22.93 -6.28 22.86
C ASP A 304 22.75 -5.74 21.44
N ARG A 305 22.74 -6.61 20.41
CA ARG A 305 22.78 -6.19 19.00
C ARG A 305 21.83 -6.93 18.07
N CYS A 306 21.20 -8.02 18.48
CA CYS A 306 20.19 -8.70 17.68
C CYS A 306 18.82 -8.19 18.08
N VAL A 307 18.26 -7.28 17.29
CA VAL A 307 16.97 -6.61 17.52
C VAL A 307 15.89 -7.28 16.69
N LYS A 308 14.77 -7.63 17.33
CA LYS A 308 13.56 -8.16 16.69
C LYS A 308 12.38 -7.24 16.97
N VAL A 309 11.66 -6.86 15.91
CA VAL A 309 10.45 -6.00 15.99
C VAL A 309 9.31 -6.64 15.23
N LEU A 310 8.15 -6.66 15.84
CA LEU A 310 6.89 -7.07 15.23
C LEU A 310 6.05 -5.83 14.90
N ALA A 311 5.52 -5.75 13.66
CA ALA A 311 4.68 -4.64 13.25
C ALA A 311 3.49 -5.11 12.40
N TRP A 312 2.29 -4.74 12.82
CA TRP A 312 1.02 -5.03 12.17
C TRP A 312 0.68 -4.02 11.08
N TYR A 313 -0.10 -4.43 10.10
CA TYR A 313 -0.64 -3.52 9.08
C TYR A 313 -1.91 -4.09 8.43
N ASP A 314 -2.90 -3.24 8.23
CA ASP A 314 -3.99 -3.57 7.33
C ASP A 314 -3.47 -3.42 5.89
N ASN A 315 -3.20 -4.55 5.25
CA ASN A 315 -2.56 -4.60 3.93
C ASN A 315 -3.44 -4.03 2.80
N GLU A 316 -4.73 -3.81 3.04
CA GLU A 316 -5.66 -3.18 2.11
C GLU A 316 -5.98 -1.74 2.52
N TRP A 317 -6.48 -1.51 3.74
CA TRP A 317 -6.92 -0.20 4.20
C TRP A 317 -5.78 0.76 4.45
N GLY A 318 -4.79 0.39 5.28
CA GLY A 318 -3.63 1.24 5.57
C GLY A 318 -2.86 1.59 4.29
N TYR A 319 -2.71 0.62 3.38
CA TYR A 319 -2.09 0.85 2.08
C TYR A 319 -2.90 1.83 1.22
N SER A 320 -4.22 1.69 1.16
CA SER A 320 -5.10 2.59 0.41
C SER A 320 -5.08 4.01 0.99
N CYS A 321 -4.98 4.16 2.31
CA CYS A 321 -4.74 5.44 2.97
C CYS A 321 -3.43 6.08 2.50
N ARG A 322 -2.35 5.31 2.36
CA ARG A 322 -1.06 5.82 1.86
C ARG A 322 -1.15 6.26 0.40
N VAL A 323 -1.86 5.53 -0.46
CA VAL A 323 -2.09 5.99 -1.85
C VAL A 323 -2.86 7.30 -1.86
N ARG A 324 -3.95 7.43 -1.07
CA ARG A 324 -4.69 8.69 -0.89
C ARG A 324 -3.78 9.84 -0.45
N ASP A 325 -2.95 9.59 0.55
CA ASP A 325 -2.06 10.63 1.07
C ASP A 325 -0.96 11.00 0.06
N LEU A 326 -0.49 10.04 -0.75
CA LEU A 326 0.47 10.29 -1.82
C LEU A 326 -0.16 11.13 -2.95
N ILE A 327 -1.45 10.91 -3.30
CA ILE A 327 -2.20 11.78 -4.22
C ILE A 327 -2.15 13.23 -3.73
N LYS A 328 -2.48 13.47 -2.45
CA LYS A 328 -2.47 14.82 -1.86
C LYS A 328 -1.06 15.40 -1.81
N PHE A 329 -0.07 14.59 -1.49
CA PHE A 329 1.32 15.01 -1.40
C PHE A 329 1.86 15.50 -2.75
N VAL A 330 1.67 14.73 -3.83
CA VAL A 330 2.17 15.11 -5.16
C VAL A 330 1.41 16.29 -5.73
N ALA A 331 0.10 16.40 -5.48
CA ALA A 331 -0.71 17.53 -5.96
C ALA A 331 -0.33 18.86 -5.30
N ARG A 332 0.08 18.87 -4.03
CA ARG A 332 0.48 20.08 -3.31
C ARG A 332 1.86 20.60 -3.73
N LYS A 333 2.66 19.76 -4.35
CA LYS A 333 4.04 20.08 -4.77
C LYS A 333 4.19 20.19 -6.30
N ALA A 334 3.09 19.95 -7.05
CA ALA A 334 3.05 20.03 -8.52
C ALA A 334 2.98 21.48 -9.04
#